data_7f6f5c0715e9d45aa8923af62d371645
#
_entry.id   7f6f5c0715e9d45aa8923af62d371645
#
_cell.length_a   1.000
_cell.length_b   1.000
_cell.length_c   1.000
_cell.angle_alpha   90.00
_cell.angle_beta   90.00
_cell.angle_gamma   90.00
#
_symmetry.space_group_name_H-M   'P 1'
#
loop_
_entity.id
_entity.type
_entity.pdbx_description
1 polymer ?
#
loop_
_entity_poly.entity_id
_entity_poly.type
_entity_poly.pdbx_seq_one_letter_code
_entity_poly.pdbx_strand_id
1 'polypeptide(L)'
;MSPAHGPKVGIIMGSVSDWETMSHAAGTLEHLGVPFETRIVSAHRTPDLLFDYASTAESRGLEVIIAGAGGAAHLPGMTAAKTLLPVLGVPVESKVLRGVDSLLSIVQMPAGVPVATFAIGKAGAINAALFAAQILARRDGASRAALSRHRDDQTQSLLDRSDPRALPVEKSASGSLSTVDAGQRITRATPSSPDRAEGSKT
;
A
#
# COMPACT_ATOMS: atom_id res chain seq x y z
N MET A 1 27.61 6.97 3.63
CA MET A 1 28.13 7.66 2.44
C MET A 1 26.96 8.29 1.74
N SER A 2 26.91 9.62 1.66
CA SER A 2 25.86 10.30 0.85
C SER A 2 26.05 9.91 -0.62
N PRO A 3 24.99 9.59 -1.37
CA PRO A 3 25.12 9.29 -2.78
C PRO A 3 25.64 10.51 -3.51
N ALA A 4 26.57 10.30 -4.44
CA ALA A 4 27.20 11.35 -5.26
C ALA A 4 26.19 12.10 -6.19
N HIS A 5 24.94 11.69 -6.19
CA HIS A 5 23.82 12.30 -6.91
C HIS A 5 22.69 12.61 -5.93
N GLY A 6 22.03 13.79 -6.12
CA GLY A 6 20.86 14.18 -5.34
C GLY A 6 19.70 13.18 -5.45
N PRO A 7 18.64 13.35 -4.63
CA PRO A 7 17.49 12.43 -4.64
C PRO A 7 16.81 12.42 -6.01
N LYS A 8 16.41 11.22 -6.47
CA LYS A 8 15.70 11.00 -7.72
C LYS A 8 14.19 10.76 -7.50
N VAL A 9 13.81 10.29 -6.33
CA VAL A 9 12.43 10.02 -5.96
C VAL A 9 12.06 10.83 -4.73
N GLY A 10 10.94 11.55 -4.80
CA GLY A 10 10.34 12.20 -3.65
C GLY A 10 9.27 11.30 -3.05
N ILE A 11 9.35 10.99 -1.76
CA ILE A 11 8.28 10.34 -1.01
C ILE A 11 7.60 11.38 -0.14
N ILE A 12 6.35 11.70 -0.43
CA ILE A 12 5.57 12.66 0.35
C ILE A 12 4.34 12.02 0.98
N MET A 13 3.94 12.55 2.15
CA MET A 13 2.78 12.06 2.88
C MET A 13 2.10 13.17 3.65
N GLY A 14 0.79 13.03 3.92
CA GLY A 14 -0.03 14.06 4.55
C GLY A 14 0.18 14.20 6.06
N SER A 15 0.71 13.17 6.71
CA SER A 15 0.85 13.09 8.17
C SER A 15 1.96 12.13 8.59
N VAL A 16 2.45 12.28 9.81
CA VAL A 16 3.36 11.31 10.45
C VAL A 16 2.72 9.91 10.53
N SER A 17 1.41 9.82 10.73
CA SER A 17 0.69 8.54 10.77
C SER A 17 0.80 7.73 9.48
N ASP A 18 1.02 8.38 8.34
CA ASP A 18 1.14 7.71 7.04
C ASP A 18 2.52 7.04 6.88
N TRP A 19 3.48 7.39 7.76
CA TRP A 19 4.83 6.85 7.70
C TRP A 19 4.89 5.34 7.91
N GLU A 20 4.00 4.77 8.70
CA GLU A 20 3.90 3.31 8.87
C GLU A 20 3.77 2.63 7.50
N THR A 21 2.91 3.14 6.63
CA THR A 21 2.75 2.64 5.25
C THR A 21 3.91 3.08 4.35
N MET A 22 4.27 4.37 4.38
CA MET A 22 5.21 4.94 3.41
C MET A 22 6.67 4.55 3.68
N SER A 23 7.02 4.12 4.89
CA SER A 23 8.33 3.55 5.21
C SER A 23 8.66 2.32 4.37
N HIS A 24 7.65 1.57 3.92
CA HIS A 24 7.86 0.43 3.02
C HIS A 24 8.31 0.86 1.62
N ALA A 25 7.87 2.02 1.13
CA ALA A 25 8.39 2.59 -0.11
C ALA A 25 9.86 3.03 0.06
N ALA A 26 10.17 3.70 1.16
CA ALA A 26 11.53 4.13 1.49
C ALA A 26 12.49 2.92 1.59
N GLY A 27 12.14 1.89 2.36
CA GLY A 27 12.95 0.67 2.50
C GLY A 27 13.13 -0.08 1.17
N THR A 28 12.12 -0.05 0.28
CA THR A 28 12.25 -0.67 -1.06
C THR A 28 13.23 0.11 -1.94
N LEU A 29 13.15 1.46 -1.96
CA LEU A 29 14.12 2.28 -2.72
C LEU A 29 15.52 2.15 -2.17
N GLU A 30 15.68 2.10 -0.84
CA GLU A 30 16.97 1.87 -0.18
C GLU A 30 17.58 0.53 -0.58
N HIS A 31 16.78 -0.56 -0.54
CA HIS A 31 17.21 -1.89 -0.98
C HIS A 31 17.65 -1.93 -2.45
N LEU A 32 16.99 -1.16 -3.31
CA LEU A 32 17.32 -1.03 -4.73
C LEU A 32 18.49 -0.06 -4.99
N GLY A 33 18.97 0.67 -3.97
CA GLY A 33 20.02 1.68 -4.12
C GLY A 33 19.57 2.92 -4.87
N VAL A 34 18.26 3.20 -4.93
CA VAL A 34 17.69 4.39 -5.58
C VAL A 34 17.68 5.55 -4.59
N PRO A 35 18.35 6.70 -4.89
CA PRO A 35 18.37 7.85 -4.00
C PRO A 35 17.01 8.54 -3.94
N PHE A 36 16.54 8.82 -2.71
CA PHE A 36 15.25 9.43 -2.45
C PHE A 36 15.30 10.43 -1.31
N GLU A 37 14.28 11.28 -1.22
CA GLU A 37 13.98 12.12 -0.06
C GLU A 37 12.59 11.79 0.49
N THR A 38 12.37 12.09 1.78
CA THR A 38 11.05 11.93 2.41
C THR A 38 10.58 13.25 3.00
N ARG A 39 9.29 13.60 2.86
CA ARG A 39 8.75 14.82 3.42
C ARG A 39 7.28 14.68 3.82
N ILE A 40 6.92 15.28 4.96
CA ILE A 40 5.52 15.45 5.35
C ILE A 40 5.03 16.73 4.68
N VAL A 41 3.99 16.60 3.85
CA VAL A 41 3.38 17.70 3.10
C VAL A 41 1.87 17.49 3.11
N SER A 42 1.15 18.31 3.88
CA SER A 42 -0.30 18.12 4.00
C SER A 42 -1.07 18.95 2.97
N ALA A 43 -1.88 18.28 2.15
CA ALA A 43 -2.72 18.95 1.17
C ALA A 43 -3.69 19.98 1.79
N HIS A 44 -4.18 19.70 3.01
CA HIS A 44 -5.19 20.53 3.66
C HIS A 44 -4.61 21.50 4.70
N ARG A 45 -3.48 21.15 5.33
CA ARG A 45 -2.91 21.94 6.43
C ARG A 45 -1.73 22.80 6.01
N THR A 46 -1.03 22.43 4.94
CA THR A 46 0.12 23.14 4.37
C THR A 46 0.04 23.17 2.84
N PRO A 47 -1.05 23.71 2.24
CA PRO A 47 -1.23 23.70 0.79
C PRO A 47 -0.12 24.43 0.03
N ASP A 48 0.34 25.57 0.56
CA ASP A 48 1.43 26.33 -0.07
C ASP A 48 2.74 25.54 -0.11
N LEU A 49 3.06 24.80 0.98
CA LEU A 49 4.22 23.90 1.01
C LEU A 49 4.07 22.77 -0.03
N LEU A 50 2.86 22.25 -0.23
CA LEU A 50 2.60 21.25 -1.26
C LEU A 50 2.88 21.80 -2.65
N PHE A 51 2.38 22.99 -2.95
CA PHE A 51 2.53 23.60 -4.28
C PHE A 51 3.99 23.98 -4.54
N ASP A 52 4.69 24.52 -3.56
CA ASP A 52 6.12 24.77 -3.64
C ASP A 52 6.91 23.47 -3.87
N TYR A 53 6.63 22.43 -3.07
CA TYR A 53 7.29 21.13 -3.21
C TYR A 53 7.13 20.56 -4.62
N ALA A 54 5.90 20.53 -5.14
CA ALA A 54 5.58 19.93 -6.42
C ALA A 54 6.15 20.72 -7.60
N SER A 55 6.05 22.06 -7.57
CA SER A 55 6.52 22.91 -8.64
C SER A 55 8.05 23.00 -8.73
N THR A 56 8.76 22.82 -7.61
CA THR A 56 10.24 22.85 -7.55
C THR A 56 10.87 21.46 -7.66
N ALA A 57 10.09 20.39 -7.64
CA ALA A 57 10.59 19.01 -7.59
C ALA A 57 11.56 18.69 -8.73
N GLU A 58 11.19 19.00 -9.97
CA GLU A 58 12.01 18.75 -11.16
C GLU A 58 13.34 19.53 -11.12
N SER A 59 13.29 20.81 -10.76
CA SER A 59 14.50 21.64 -10.66
C SER A 59 15.46 21.19 -9.55
N ARG A 60 14.95 20.49 -8.52
CA ARG A 60 15.76 19.84 -7.47
C ARG A 60 16.34 18.50 -7.90
N GLY A 61 16.02 18.01 -9.10
CA GLY A 61 16.56 16.78 -9.67
C GLY A 61 15.70 15.53 -9.42
N LEU A 62 14.49 15.69 -8.87
CA LEU A 62 13.53 14.59 -8.75
C LEU A 62 13.01 14.21 -10.14
N GLU A 63 12.73 12.92 -10.33
CA GLU A 63 12.20 12.37 -11.57
C GLU A 63 10.84 11.69 -11.37
N VAL A 64 10.50 11.34 -10.12
CA VAL A 64 9.23 10.69 -9.74
C VAL A 64 8.82 11.14 -8.34
N ILE A 65 7.53 11.29 -8.09
CA ILE A 65 6.98 11.55 -6.75
C ILE A 65 6.06 10.41 -6.35
N ILE A 66 6.30 9.80 -5.19
CA ILE A 66 5.40 8.85 -4.53
C ILE A 66 4.65 9.60 -3.45
N ALA A 67 3.32 9.66 -3.55
CA ALA A 67 2.48 10.42 -2.64
C ALA A 67 1.49 9.51 -1.91
N GLY A 68 1.64 9.39 -0.58
CA GLY A 68 0.76 8.60 0.28
C GLY A 68 -0.24 9.47 1.02
N ALA A 69 -1.51 9.05 1.03
CA ALA A 69 -2.56 9.77 1.77
C ALA A 69 -3.70 8.85 2.19
N GLY A 70 -4.30 9.14 3.36
CA GLY A 70 -5.44 8.42 3.91
C GLY A 70 -6.71 9.27 4.02
N GLY A 71 -7.88 8.62 3.99
CA GLY A 71 -9.19 9.27 4.08
C GLY A 71 -9.49 10.12 2.85
N ALA A 72 -9.68 11.44 3.05
CA ALA A 72 -9.76 12.42 1.96
C ALA A 72 -8.38 12.62 1.32
N ALA A 73 -7.94 11.64 0.55
CA ALA A 73 -6.58 11.48 0.06
C ALA A 73 -6.28 12.37 -1.15
N HIS A 74 -6.38 13.70 -0.98
CA HIS A 74 -6.23 14.68 -2.07
C HIS A 74 -4.76 14.94 -2.46
N LEU A 75 -3.81 14.57 -1.60
CA LEU A 75 -2.39 14.88 -1.80
C LEU A 75 -1.84 14.45 -3.16
N PRO A 76 -2.04 13.21 -3.65
CA PRO A 76 -1.50 12.79 -4.94
C PRO A 76 -2.05 13.61 -6.11
N GLY A 77 -3.36 13.84 -6.14
CA GLY A 77 -4.02 14.61 -7.21
C GLY A 77 -3.60 16.07 -7.22
N MET A 78 -3.52 16.71 -6.05
CA MET A 78 -3.05 18.10 -5.93
C MET A 78 -1.57 18.24 -6.30
N THR A 79 -0.75 17.22 -5.98
CA THR A 79 0.66 17.16 -6.44
C THR A 79 0.73 17.08 -7.96
N ALA A 80 -0.01 16.15 -8.57
CA ALA A 80 -0.01 15.93 -10.02
C ALA A 80 -0.48 17.17 -10.80
N ALA A 81 -1.34 17.98 -10.22
CA ALA A 81 -1.78 19.25 -10.82
C ALA A 81 -0.70 20.34 -10.82
N LYS A 82 0.44 20.16 -10.14
CA LYS A 82 1.49 21.17 -9.96
C LYS A 82 2.86 20.75 -10.48
N THR A 83 2.99 19.55 -11.05
CA THR A 83 4.24 19.06 -11.63
C THR A 83 3.99 18.27 -12.91
N LEU A 84 5.00 18.21 -13.78
CA LEU A 84 5.00 17.30 -14.94
C LEU A 84 5.65 15.95 -14.61
N LEU A 85 6.21 15.78 -13.41
CA LEU A 85 6.77 14.52 -12.99
C LEU A 85 5.67 13.46 -12.80
N PRO A 86 5.95 12.19 -13.08
CA PRO A 86 5.04 11.10 -12.73
C PRO A 86 4.72 11.09 -11.22
N VAL A 87 3.42 11.09 -10.89
CA VAL A 87 2.93 10.98 -9.51
C VAL A 87 2.31 9.61 -9.28
N LEU A 88 2.84 8.90 -8.29
CA LEU A 88 2.46 7.56 -7.90
C LEU A 88 1.68 7.64 -6.58
N GLY A 89 0.37 7.43 -6.64
CA GLY A 89 -0.53 7.55 -5.51
C GLY A 89 -0.63 6.25 -4.71
N VAL A 90 -0.38 6.33 -3.41
CA VAL A 90 -0.50 5.21 -2.47
C VAL A 90 -1.65 5.49 -1.52
N PRO A 91 -2.77 4.75 -1.61
CA PRO A 91 -3.84 4.83 -0.62
C PRO A 91 -3.36 4.28 0.72
N VAL A 92 -3.40 5.11 1.77
CA VAL A 92 -3.08 4.69 3.14
C VAL A 92 -4.37 4.19 3.81
N GLU A 93 -4.26 3.17 4.65
CA GLU A 93 -5.40 2.63 5.38
C GLU A 93 -6.04 3.70 6.28
N SER A 94 -7.38 3.77 6.22
CA SER A 94 -8.21 4.58 7.10
C SER A 94 -8.92 3.70 8.14
N LYS A 95 -9.25 4.28 9.29
CA LYS A 95 -9.89 3.53 10.39
C LYS A 95 -11.31 3.06 10.04
N VAL A 96 -12.07 3.84 9.27
CA VAL A 96 -13.51 3.58 9.03
C VAL A 96 -13.72 2.65 7.83
N LEU A 97 -13.10 2.96 6.68
CA LEU A 97 -13.29 2.22 5.43
C LEU A 97 -12.03 1.44 5.00
N ARG A 98 -11.08 1.26 5.91
CA ARG A 98 -9.85 0.48 5.69
C ARG A 98 -9.10 0.85 4.40
N GLY A 99 -9.14 2.13 4.04
CA GLY A 99 -8.45 2.67 2.89
C GLY A 99 -9.24 2.67 1.57
N VAL A 100 -10.48 2.16 1.54
CA VAL A 100 -11.34 2.24 0.33
C VAL A 100 -11.68 3.69 0.00
N ASP A 101 -11.94 4.52 1.01
CA ASP A 101 -12.10 5.97 0.89
C ASP A 101 -10.84 6.63 0.33
N SER A 102 -9.67 6.25 0.80
CA SER A 102 -8.38 6.72 0.30
C SER A 102 -8.19 6.35 -1.17
N LEU A 103 -8.45 5.09 -1.53
CA LEU A 103 -8.35 4.60 -2.90
C LEU A 103 -9.29 5.36 -3.83
N LEU A 104 -10.58 5.50 -3.46
CA LEU A 104 -11.56 6.21 -4.28
C LEU A 104 -11.25 7.70 -4.42
N SER A 105 -10.66 8.32 -3.39
CA SER A 105 -10.22 9.73 -3.46
C SER A 105 -9.06 9.93 -4.44
N ILE A 106 -8.21 8.92 -4.65
CA ILE A 106 -7.02 9.03 -5.51
C ILE A 106 -7.32 8.57 -6.94
N VAL A 107 -8.05 7.46 -7.12
CA VAL A 107 -8.14 6.80 -8.44
C VAL A 107 -9.03 7.54 -9.43
N GLN A 108 -10.03 8.31 -8.97
CA GLN A 108 -11.01 8.99 -9.82
C GLN A 108 -10.54 10.38 -10.26
N MET A 109 -9.34 10.44 -10.85
CA MET A 109 -8.79 11.70 -11.38
C MET A 109 -9.54 12.15 -12.64
N PRO A 110 -9.73 13.47 -12.81
CA PRO A 110 -10.28 14.01 -14.06
C PRO A 110 -9.29 13.82 -15.21
N ALA A 111 -9.82 13.76 -16.43
CA ALA A 111 -9.01 13.73 -17.63
C ALA A 111 -8.06 14.95 -17.69
N GLY A 112 -6.78 14.70 -17.97
CA GLY A 112 -5.74 15.74 -18.05
C GLY A 112 -4.82 15.82 -16.83
N VAL A 113 -5.17 15.20 -15.68
CA VAL A 113 -4.32 15.17 -14.49
C VAL A 113 -4.15 13.71 -14.00
N PRO A 114 -3.20 12.96 -14.58
CA PRO A 114 -3.04 11.54 -14.26
C PRO A 114 -2.33 11.33 -12.92
N VAL A 115 -2.81 10.32 -12.16
CA VAL A 115 -2.12 9.74 -11.00
C VAL A 115 -2.10 8.23 -11.16
N ALA A 116 -0.92 7.62 -11.18
CA ALA A 116 -0.80 6.17 -11.18
C ALA A 116 -1.12 5.64 -9.77
N THR A 117 -2.30 5.06 -9.60
CA THR A 117 -2.80 4.63 -8.29
C THR A 117 -2.46 3.17 -8.00
N PHE A 118 -1.90 2.90 -6.83
CA PHE A 118 -1.45 1.58 -6.38
C PHE A 118 -2.42 0.96 -5.37
N ALA A 119 -2.09 -0.26 -4.90
CA ALA A 119 -2.86 -0.96 -3.90
C ALA A 119 -2.87 -0.21 -2.54
N ILE A 120 -3.85 -0.49 -1.69
CA ILE A 120 -3.96 0.08 -0.35
C ILE A 120 -2.82 -0.45 0.54
N GLY A 121 -2.22 0.43 1.33
CA GLY A 121 -1.29 0.09 2.40
C GLY A 121 0.09 -0.38 1.91
N LYS A 122 0.70 -1.28 2.66
CA LYS A 122 2.07 -1.78 2.46
C LYS A 122 2.36 -2.23 1.04
N ALA A 123 1.48 -3.05 0.45
CA ALA A 123 1.69 -3.57 -0.91
C ALA A 123 1.73 -2.45 -1.95
N GLY A 124 0.88 -1.44 -1.79
CA GLY A 124 0.87 -0.25 -2.65
C GLY A 124 2.15 0.55 -2.55
N ALA A 125 2.65 0.77 -1.33
CA ALA A 125 3.89 1.49 -1.09
C ALA A 125 5.12 0.80 -1.73
N ILE A 126 5.24 -0.52 -1.54
CA ILE A 126 6.30 -1.33 -2.16
C ILE A 126 6.21 -1.25 -3.70
N ASN A 127 5.01 -1.47 -4.27
CA ASN A 127 4.82 -1.47 -5.71
C ASN A 127 5.03 -0.08 -6.33
N ALA A 128 4.68 1.00 -5.64
CA ALA A 128 4.98 2.36 -6.09
C ALA A 128 6.49 2.61 -6.16
N ALA A 129 7.25 2.14 -5.18
CA ALA A 129 8.71 2.24 -5.18
C ALA A 129 9.35 1.41 -6.30
N LEU A 130 8.88 0.17 -6.51
CA LEU A 130 9.33 -0.66 -7.63
C LEU A 130 9.01 0.00 -8.97
N PHE A 131 7.84 0.60 -9.12
CA PHE A 131 7.44 1.28 -10.34
C PHE A 131 8.26 2.56 -10.58
N ALA A 132 8.54 3.34 -9.53
CA ALA A 132 9.46 4.47 -9.61
C ALA A 132 10.85 4.03 -10.11
N ALA A 133 11.40 2.96 -9.53
CA ALA A 133 12.66 2.37 -9.99
C ALA A 133 12.58 1.88 -11.45
N GLN A 134 11.44 1.33 -11.91
CA GLN A 134 11.24 0.94 -13.31
C GLN A 134 11.25 2.15 -14.27
N ILE A 135 10.68 3.28 -13.87
CA ILE A 135 10.76 4.52 -14.64
C ILE A 135 12.21 4.95 -14.81
N LEU A 136 12.97 5.00 -13.71
CA LEU A 136 14.38 5.38 -13.70
C LEU A 136 15.24 4.40 -14.52
N ALA A 137 14.98 3.10 -14.41
CA ALA A 137 15.70 2.04 -15.12
C ALA A 137 15.65 2.15 -16.66
N ARG A 138 14.79 3.00 -17.19
CA ARG A 138 14.75 3.32 -18.63
C ARG A 138 16.01 4.04 -19.11
N ARG A 139 16.66 4.78 -18.19
CA ARG A 139 17.85 5.60 -18.49
C ARG A 139 19.04 5.26 -17.58
N ASP A 140 18.79 4.53 -16.48
CA ASP A 140 19.80 4.17 -15.49
C ASP A 140 20.02 2.65 -15.44
N GLY A 141 21.21 2.22 -15.86
CA GLY A 141 21.61 0.80 -15.89
C GLY A 141 21.74 0.20 -14.49
N ALA A 142 22.10 1.00 -13.47
CA ALA A 142 22.22 0.52 -12.10
C ALA A 142 20.85 0.16 -11.51
N SER A 143 19.85 1.02 -11.67
CA SER A 143 18.46 0.74 -11.29
C SER A 143 17.90 -0.47 -12.03
N ARG A 144 18.23 -0.63 -13.32
CA ARG A 144 17.82 -1.79 -14.11
C ARG A 144 18.40 -3.09 -13.56
N ALA A 145 19.69 -3.12 -13.26
CA ALA A 145 20.35 -4.28 -12.69
C ALA A 145 19.82 -4.64 -11.28
N ALA A 146 19.54 -3.63 -10.45
CA ALA A 146 18.95 -3.84 -9.13
C ALA A 146 17.55 -4.46 -9.22
N LEU A 147 16.69 -3.98 -10.13
CA LEU A 147 15.38 -4.55 -10.37
C LEU A 147 15.43 -5.99 -10.89
N SER A 148 16.38 -6.31 -11.78
CA SER A 148 16.56 -7.68 -12.26
C SER A 148 16.88 -8.61 -11.10
N ARG A 149 17.91 -8.28 -10.30
CA ARG A 149 18.26 -9.07 -9.12
C ARG A 149 17.08 -9.24 -8.17
N HIS A 150 16.36 -8.16 -7.87
CA HIS A 150 15.19 -8.23 -6.99
C HIS A 150 14.14 -9.23 -7.49
N ARG A 151 13.86 -9.29 -8.80
CA ARG A 151 12.93 -10.27 -9.40
C ARG A 151 13.47 -11.69 -9.35
N ASP A 152 14.76 -11.87 -9.62
CA ASP A 152 15.40 -13.18 -9.57
C ASP A 152 15.36 -13.73 -8.14
N ASP A 153 15.64 -12.90 -7.14
CA ASP A 153 15.58 -13.26 -5.71
C ASP A 153 14.15 -13.65 -5.28
N GLN A 154 13.14 -12.90 -5.73
CA GLN A 154 11.73 -13.23 -5.49
C GLN A 154 11.37 -14.58 -6.09
N THR A 155 11.77 -14.82 -7.33
CA THR A 155 11.50 -16.08 -8.04
C THR A 155 12.17 -17.24 -7.29
N GLN A 156 13.46 -17.11 -6.96
CA GLN A 156 14.21 -18.15 -6.27
C GLN A 156 13.59 -18.44 -4.90
N SER A 157 13.25 -17.42 -4.14
CA SER A 157 12.58 -17.58 -2.83
C SER A 157 11.27 -18.36 -2.90
N LEU A 158 10.49 -18.21 -3.98
CA LEU A 158 9.27 -18.99 -4.18
C LEU A 158 9.55 -20.43 -4.61
N LEU A 159 10.54 -20.63 -5.49
CA LEU A 159 10.93 -21.98 -5.93
C LEU A 159 11.46 -22.81 -4.75
N ASP A 160 12.28 -22.21 -3.90
CA ASP A 160 12.84 -22.86 -2.70
C ASP A 160 11.77 -23.23 -1.66
N ARG A 161 10.58 -22.59 -1.73
CA ARG A 161 9.43 -22.78 -0.82
C ARG A 161 8.20 -23.29 -1.54
N SER A 162 8.38 -24.02 -2.64
CA SER A 162 7.27 -24.47 -3.50
C SER A 162 6.35 -25.50 -2.84
N ASP A 163 6.83 -26.26 -1.86
CA ASP A 163 5.98 -27.15 -1.06
C ASP A 163 5.63 -26.51 0.31
N PRO A 164 4.39 -26.02 0.51
CA PRO A 164 4.00 -25.38 1.75
C PRO A 164 4.06 -26.31 2.97
N ARG A 165 4.05 -27.63 2.75
CA ARG A 165 4.12 -28.64 3.84
C ARG A 165 5.55 -28.75 4.41
N ALA A 166 6.56 -28.35 3.64
CA ALA A 166 7.97 -28.36 4.06
C ALA A 166 8.33 -27.10 4.87
N LEU A 167 7.46 -26.11 4.95
CA LEU A 167 7.72 -24.88 5.70
C LEU A 167 7.46 -25.11 7.19
N PRO A 168 8.34 -24.59 8.09
CA PRO A 168 8.02 -24.57 9.51
C PRO A 168 6.73 -23.78 9.73
N VAL A 169 5.76 -24.40 10.41
CA VAL A 169 4.55 -23.68 10.82
C VAL A 169 4.98 -22.63 11.84
N GLU A 170 4.98 -21.36 11.45
CA GLU A 170 5.12 -20.27 12.41
C GLU A 170 3.97 -20.40 13.42
N LYS A 171 4.29 -20.79 14.65
CA LYS A 171 3.33 -20.77 15.74
C LYS A 171 2.94 -19.30 15.92
N SER A 172 1.74 -18.96 15.45
CA SER A 172 1.10 -17.69 15.75
C SER A 172 1.19 -17.45 17.26
N ALA A 173 1.87 -16.41 17.66
CA ALA A 173 1.95 -15.97 19.05
C ALA A 173 0.62 -15.32 19.44
N SER A 174 -0.45 -16.12 19.49
CA SER A 174 -1.72 -15.71 20.09
C SER A 174 -2.49 -16.93 20.57
N GLY A 175 -2.53 -17.10 21.89
CA GLY A 175 -3.65 -17.67 22.64
C GLY A 175 -3.89 -19.16 22.50
N SER A 176 -3.55 -19.90 23.56
CA SER A 176 -4.15 -21.16 24.03
C SER A 176 -5.34 -21.68 23.21
N LEU A 177 -5.13 -22.73 22.43
CA LEU A 177 -6.21 -23.65 22.11
C LEU A 177 -6.65 -24.34 23.42
N SER A 178 -7.79 -23.95 23.96
CA SER A 178 -8.51 -24.78 24.91
C SER A 178 -8.93 -26.06 24.18
N THR A 179 -8.45 -27.21 24.66
CA THR A 179 -8.89 -28.51 24.24
C THR A 179 -10.40 -28.61 24.50
N VAL A 180 -11.19 -28.65 23.43
CA VAL A 180 -12.58 -28.98 23.51
C VAL A 180 -12.64 -30.49 23.66
N ASP A 181 -13.07 -30.93 24.86
CA ASP A 181 -13.27 -32.32 25.25
C ASP A 181 -14.26 -33.00 24.29
N ALA A 182 -13.79 -34.03 23.59
CA ALA A 182 -14.58 -34.85 22.69
C ALA A 182 -15.40 -35.88 23.51
N GLY A 183 -16.49 -35.42 24.14
CA GLY A 183 -17.28 -36.30 25.02
C GLY A 183 -18.72 -35.89 25.27
N GLN A 184 -19.48 -35.46 24.27
CA GLN A 184 -20.94 -35.42 24.42
C GLN A 184 -21.66 -36.06 23.22
N ARG A 185 -22.25 -37.24 23.50
CA ARG A 185 -23.15 -37.95 22.60
C ARG A 185 -24.34 -37.09 22.24
N ILE A 186 -24.56 -36.94 20.95
CA ILE A 186 -25.78 -36.35 20.39
C ILE A 186 -26.90 -37.35 20.56
N THR A 187 -27.81 -37.15 21.51
CA THR A 187 -29.10 -37.83 21.56
C THR A 187 -30.04 -37.14 20.56
N ARG A 188 -30.46 -37.93 19.58
CA ARG A 188 -31.46 -37.57 18.58
C ARG A 188 -32.80 -37.29 19.26
N ALA A 189 -33.27 -36.04 19.20
CA ALA A 189 -34.67 -35.72 19.50
C ALA A 189 -35.51 -35.92 18.23
N THR A 190 -36.55 -36.73 18.32
CA THR A 190 -37.59 -36.95 17.32
C THR A 190 -38.52 -35.73 17.24
N PRO A 191 -38.96 -35.31 16.06
CA PRO A 191 -39.94 -34.25 15.95
C PRO A 191 -41.36 -34.77 16.24
N SER A 192 -42.05 -34.14 17.19
CA SER A 192 -43.48 -34.31 17.43
C SER A 192 -44.27 -33.48 16.41
N SER A 193 -45.28 -34.12 15.82
CA SER A 193 -46.23 -33.55 14.85
C SER A 193 -47.08 -32.41 15.44
N PRO A 194 -47.50 -31.45 14.63
CA PRO A 194 -48.41 -30.40 15.07
C PRO A 194 -49.84 -30.93 15.05
N ASP A 195 -50.54 -30.75 16.16
CA ASP A 195 -51.97 -30.97 16.32
C ASP A 195 -52.79 -29.84 15.68
N ARG A 196 -53.84 -30.25 14.96
CA ARG A 196 -54.83 -29.38 14.37
C ARG A 196 -55.85 -28.96 15.45
N ALA A 197 -56.15 -27.71 15.54
CA ALA A 197 -57.40 -27.27 16.14
C ALA A 197 -58.02 -26.17 15.32
N GLU A 198 -59.18 -26.47 14.81
CA GLU A 198 -60.16 -25.63 14.15
C GLU A 198 -60.88 -24.72 15.17
N GLY A 199 -61.51 -23.66 14.65
CA GLY A 199 -62.63 -23.02 15.29
C GLY A 199 -62.50 -21.49 15.37
N SER A 200 -63.05 -20.79 14.51
CA SER A 200 -64.43 -20.29 14.36
C SER A 200 -64.67 -18.87 14.94
N LYS A 201 -65.05 -17.97 14.03
CA LYS A 201 -66.01 -16.82 14.17
C LYS A 201 -65.64 -15.69 15.19
N THR A 202 -65.54 -14.53 14.77
CA THR A 202 -66.53 -13.53 14.24
C THR A 202 -65.78 -12.39 13.58
#